data_0593d4d8ed72aa6036bcd89a4498b1a9
#
_entry.id   0593d4d8ed72aa6036bcd89a4498b1a9
#
_cell.length_a   1.000
_cell.length_b   1.000
_cell.length_c   1.000
_cell.angle_alpha   90.00
_cell.angle_beta   90.00
_cell.angle_gamma   90.00
#
_symmetry.space_group_name_H-M   'P 1'
#
loop_
_entity.id
_entity.type
_entity.pdbx_description
1 polymer ?
#
loop_
_entity_poly.entity_id
_entity_poly.type
_entity_poly.pdbx_seq_one_letter_code
_entity_poly.pdbx_strand_id
1 'polypeptide(L)'
;MTLSAEQLATFDAEGYTVLPRCFSDAEVTLLRHEAETVLKHNRPEVWREKSGAPRTAFAIHRFSDAFSLLARHPRLIEPVRQLFVEDVYVHQFKLNAKAAFEGDVWQWHQDFGAWQRDDGMPQPRAVNIAVFLDEVMPINGPLLLIPKSHRARNIDGTTAYPLWTLDKETVTRLVLDAEGEDGIGVVAPTGKPGTVLLFHGNLVHAAPPNITPYPRKVVYLTLNTVANRITKSTRAEWLAHQDFTPIVPVADDALAEYARTRRVAAA
;
A
#
# COMPACT_ATOMS: atom_id res chain seq x y z
N MET A 1 -18.31 0.03 4.42
CA MET A 1 -17.84 1.36 4.92
C MET A 1 -17.55 2.23 3.73
N THR A 2 -18.03 3.49 3.69
CA THR A 2 -17.76 4.45 2.63
C THR A 2 -16.99 5.64 3.20
N LEU A 3 -16.31 6.39 2.34
CA LEU A 3 -15.62 7.63 2.71
C LEU A 3 -16.66 8.74 2.97
N SER A 4 -16.38 9.58 3.97
CA SER A 4 -17.14 10.80 4.18
C SER A 4 -16.88 11.83 3.06
N ALA A 5 -17.73 12.85 2.94
CA ALA A 5 -17.52 13.95 1.99
C ALA A 5 -16.17 14.65 2.21
N GLU A 6 -15.74 14.82 3.46
CA GLU A 6 -14.46 15.40 3.82
C GLU A 6 -13.29 14.51 3.38
N GLN A 7 -13.37 13.19 3.61
CA GLN A 7 -12.35 12.23 3.18
C GLN A 7 -12.21 12.17 1.66
N LEU A 8 -13.33 12.24 0.92
CA LEU A 8 -13.33 12.32 -0.54
C LEU A 8 -12.66 13.61 -1.01
N ALA A 9 -13.03 14.76 -0.43
CA ALA A 9 -12.43 16.05 -0.74
C ALA A 9 -10.92 16.07 -0.45
N THR A 10 -10.51 15.52 0.69
CA THR A 10 -9.08 15.39 1.06
C THR A 10 -8.32 14.50 0.06
N PHE A 11 -8.90 13.35 -0.31
CA PHE A 11 -8.26 12.46 -1.30
C PHE A 11 -8.13 13.14 -2.66
N ASP A 12 -9.16 13.85 -3.13
CA ASP A 12 -9.10 14.59 -4.39
C ASP A 12 -8.07 15.74 -4.32
N ALA A 13 -8.06 16.50 -3.23
CA ALA A 13 -7.17 17.63 -3.07
C ALA A 13 -5.70 17.22 -2.90
N GLU A 14 -5.43 16.30 -1.98
CA GLU A 14 -4.08 15.97 -1.50
C GLU A 14 -3.52 14.68 -2.10
N GLY A 15 -4.36 13.83 -2.70
CA GLY A 15 -3.99 12.53 -3.25
C GLY A 15 -3.94 11.40 -2.22
N TYR A 16 -4.34 11.65 -0.98
CA TYR A 16 -4.40 10.63 0.07
C TYR A 16 -5.47 10.96 1.11
N THR A 17 -5.88 9.96 1.89
CA THR A 17 -6.72 10.12 3.08
C THR A 17 -6.43 9.03 4.10
N VAL A 18 -6.64 9.31 5.39
CA VAL A 18 -6.38 8.39 6.50
C VAL A 18 -7.68 7.97 7.17
N LEU A 19 -7.84 6.67 7.39
CA LEU A 19 -8.98 6.07 8.07
C LEU A 19 -8.49 5.45 9.39
N PRO A 20 -8.56 6.17 10.52
CA PRO A 20 -8.07 5.64 11.79
C PRO A 20 -8.98 4.51 12.30
N ARG A 21 -8.40 3.51 12.94
CA ARG A 21 -9.13 2.38 13.58
C ARG A 21 -10.11 1.67 12.65
N CYS A 22 -9.70 1.46 11.40
CA CYS A 22 -10.51 0.74 10.41
C CYS A 22 -10.64 -0.75 10.76
N PHE A 23 -9.63 -1.33 11.41
CA PHE A 23 -9.62 -2.72 11.89
C PHE A 23 -9.47 -2.77 13.41
N SER A 24 -10.13 -3.74 14.03
CA SER A 24 -10.07 -3.99 15.48
C SER A 24 -8.74 -4.63 15.89
N ASP A 25 -8.41 -4.57 17.18
CA ASP A 25 -7.21 -5.19 17.74
C ASP A 25 -7.16 -6.71 17.49
N ALA A 26 -8.31 -7.39 17.49
CA ALA A 26 -8.40 -8.82 17.23
C ALA A 26 -8.06 -9.15 15.76
N GLU A 27 -8.57 -8.38 14.80
CA GLU A 27 -8.27 -8.52 13.38
C GLU A 27 -6.78 -8.21 13.10
N VAL A 28 -6.26 -7.15 13.71
CA VAL A 28 -4.84 -6.79 13.59
C VAL A 28 -3.93 -7.84 14.20
N THR A 29 -4.29 -8.40 15.35
CA THR A 29 -3.50 -9.47 16.02
C THR A 29 -3.41 -10.71 15.13
N LEU A 30 -4.51 -11.11 14.51
CA LEU A 30 -4.53 -12.19 13.52
C LEU A 30 -3.58 -11.89 12.35
N LEU A 31 -3.74 -10.71 11.74
CA LEU A 31 -2.95 -10.32 10.57
C LEU A 31 -1.44 -10.22 10.88
N ARG A 32 -1.07 -9.78 12.09
CA ARG A 32 0.33 -9.79 12.55
C ARG A 32 0.90 -11.20 12.64
N HIS A 33 0.15 -12.12 13.24
CA HIS A 33 0.57 -13.51 13.35
C HIS A 33 0.76 -14.15 11.96
N GLU A 34 -0.19 -13.96 11.06
CA GLU A 34 -0.10 -14.43 9.68
C GLU A 34 1.07 -13.77 8.93
N ALA A 35 1.32 -12.48 9.15
CA ALA A 35 2.45 -11.77 8.57
C ALA A 35 3.80 -12.38 8.97
N GLU A 36 3.97 -12.73 10.24
CA GLU A 36 5.19 -13.40 10.73
C GLU A 36 5.38 -14.78 10.09
N THR A 37 4.30 -15.51 9.88
CA THR A 37 4.32 -16.80 9.21
C THR A 37 4.72 -16.67 7.74
N VAL A 38 4.07 -15.76 7.02
CA VAL A 38 4.33 -15.51 5.59
C VAL A 38 5.76 -15.05 5.34
N LEU A 39 6.30 -14.16 6.17
CA LEU A 39 7.66 -13.63 6.03
C LEU A 39 8.76 -14.68 6.26
N LYS A 40 8.45 -15.81 6.90
CA LYS A 40 9.38 -16.94 7.08
C LYS A 40 9.45 -17.86 5.87
N HIS A 41 8.50 -17.77 4.93
CA HIS A 41 8.47 -18.64 3.77
C HIS A 41 9.71 -18.44 2.89
N ASN A 42 10.28 -19.54 2.40
CA ASN A 42 11.32 -19.54 1.38
C ASN A 42 10.70 -19.66 -0.01
N ARG A 43 10.21 -18.54 -0.53
CA ARG A 43 9.49 -18.44 -1.82
C ARG A 43 10.03 -17.26 -2.63
N PRO A 44 9.99 -17.30 -3.97
CA PRO A 44 10.44 -16.18 -4.80
C PRO A 44 9.64 -14.88 -4.58
N GLU A 45 8.42 -14.98 -4.05
CA GLU A 45 7.58 -13.83 -3.70
C GLU A 45 8.05 -13.12 -2.41
N VAL A 46 8.92 -13.77 -1.60
CA VAL A 46 9.43 -13.19 -0.34
C VAL A 46 10.84 -12.65 -0.54
N TRP A 47 10.94 -11.35 -0.68
CA TRP A 47 12.22 -10.66 -0.84
C TRP A 47 12.84 -10.31 0.52
N ARG A 48 14.16 -10.32 0.56
CA ARG A 48 14.93 -10.06 1.77
C ARG A 48 15.89 -8.90 1.59
N GLU A 49 16.23 -8.25 2.67
CA GLU A 49 17.34 -7.30 2.76
C GLU A 49 18.70 -8.05 2.60
N LYS A 50 19.76 -7.30 2.40
CA LYS A 50 21.12 -7.89 2.33
C LYS A 50 21.53 -8.65 3.60
N SER A 51 20.99 -8.25 4.74
CA SER A 51 21.17 -8.92 6.04
C SER A 51 20.44 -10.27 6.14
N GLY A 52 19.50 -10.56 5.22
CA GLY A 52 18.60 -11.71 5.29
C GLY A 52 17.26 -11.41 5.97
N ALA A 53 17.09 -10.23 6.56
CA ALA A 53 15.82 -9.82 7.14
C ALA A 53 14.72 -9.72 6.06
N PRO A 54 13.45 -10.06 6.37
CA PRO A 54 12.36 -9.91 5.42
C PRO A 54 12.16 -8.44 5.03
N ARG A 55 12.04 -8.18 3.73
CA ARG A 55 11.74 -6.85 3.18
C ARG A 55 10.30 -6.75 2.68
N THR A 56 9.92 -7.64 1.79
CA THR A 56 8.59 -7.62 1.15
C THR A 56 8.15 -9.04 0.83
N ALA A 57 6.88 -9.35 1.09
CA ALA A 57 6.22 -10.55 0.61
C ALA A 57 5.07 -10.17 -0.32
N PHE A 58 5.12 -10.63 -1.57
CA PHE A 58 4.10 -10.35 -2.60
C PHE A 58 3.05 -11.44 -2.68
N ALA A 59 1.88 -11.11 -3.25
CA ALA A 59 0.77 -12.01 -3.55
C ALA A 59 0.32 -12.87 -2.35
N ILE A 60 0.52 -12.38 -1.13
CA ILE A 60 0.28 -13.14 0.11
C ILE A 60 -1.19 -13.57 0.28
N HIS A 61 -2.13 -12.88 -0.35
CA HIS A 61 -3.55 -13.25 -0.38
C HIS A 61 -3.83 -14.56 -1.14
N ARG A 62 -2.87 -15.08 -1.90
CA ARG A 62 -3.01 -16.33 -2.65
C ARG A 62 -2.60 -17.57 -1.86
N PHE A 63 -1.89 -17.38 -0.74
CA PHE A 63 -1.39 -18.47 0.09
C PHE A 63 -1.55 -18.25 1.60
N SER A 64 -2.37 -17.27 2.00
CA SER A 64 -2.84 -17.07 3.37
C SER A 64 -4.31 -16.69 3.36
N ASP A 65 -5.13 -17.47 4.06
CA ASP A 65 -6.58 -17.25 4.12
C ASP A 65 -6.92 -15.89 4.75
N ALA A 66 -6.21 -15.51 5.82
CA ALA A 66 -6.43 -14.21 6.47
C ALA A 66 -6.18 -13.05 5.51
N PHE A 67 -5.10 -13.11 4.70
CA PHE A 67 -4.82 -12.08 3.70
C PHE A 67 -5.74 -12.19 2.48
N SER A 68 -6.26 -13.38 2.14
CA SER A 68 -7.32 -13.52 1.15
C SER A 68 -8.62 -12.84 1.59
N LEU A 69 -9.01 -12.96 2.86
CA LEU A 69 -10.14 -12.23 3.43
C LEU A 69 -9.89 -10.72 3.43
N LEU A 70 -8.68 -10.29 3.82
CA LEU A 70 -8.31 -8.87 3.83
C LEU A 70 -8.37 -8.26 2.41
N ALA A 71 -7.88 -8.97 1.39
CA ALA A 71 -7.88 -8.50 -0.01
C ALA A 71 -9.29 -8.24 -0.56
N ARG A 72 -10.31 -8.87 0.03
CA ARG A 72 -11.73 -8.73 -0.35
C ARG A 72 -12.57 -8.04 0.73
N HIS A 73 -11.93 -7.42 1.71
CA HIS A 73 -12.64 -6.80 2.83
C HIS A 73 -13.41 -5.55 2.38
N PRO A 74 -14.72 -5.42 2.67
CA PRO A 74 -15.52 -4.29 2.21
C PRO A 74 -15.01 -2.93 2.69
N ARG A 75 -14.36 -2.86 3.85
CA ARG A 75 -13.73 -1.62 4.37
C ARG A 75 -12.57 -1.12 3.50
N LEU A 76 -12.00 -1.96 2.63
CA LEU A 76 -10.95 -1.59 1.69
C LEU A 76 -11.49 -1.42 0.26
N ILE A 77 -12.46 -2.25 -0.14
CA ILE A 77 -12.98 -2.29 -1.51
C ILE A 77 -13.95 -1.13 -1.77
N GLU A 78 -14.93 -0.92 -0.87
CA GLU A 78 -15.99 0.06 -1.10
C GLU A 78 -15.49 1.52 -1.18
N PRO A 79 -14.49 1.97 -0.39
CA PRO A 79 -13.88 3.27 -0.58
C PRO A 79 -13.34 3.51 -2.00
N VAL A 80 -12.68 2.51 -2.59
CA VAL A 80 -12.09 2.65 -3.93
C VAL A 80 -13.17 2.61 -5.02
N ARG A 81 -14.19 1.76 -4.87
CA ARG A 81 -15.37 1.79 -5.73
C ARG A 81 -16.08 3.14 -5.70
N GLN A 82 -16.18 3.75 -4.51
CA GLN A 82 -16.77 5.08 -4.36
C GLN A 82 -15.94 6.16 -5.08
N LEU A 83 -14.60 6.10 -5.00
CA LEU A 83 -13.72 7.07 -5.68
C LEU A 83 -13.82 7.00 -7.20
N PHE A 84 -13.94 5.81 -7.78
CA PHE A 84 -13.92 5.62 -9.23
C PHE A 84 -15.30 5.37 -9.85
N VAL A 85 -16.31 5.05 -9.03
CA VAL A 85 -17.66 4.65 -9.46
C VAL A 85 -17.60 3.48 -10.46
N GLU A 86 -16.68 2.54 -10.20
CA GLU A 86 -16.39 1.38 -11.05
C GLU A 86 -16.01 0.15 -10.21
N ASP A 87 -16.16 -1.03 -10.83
CA ASP A 87 -15.62 -2.27 -10.29
C ASP A 87 -14.10 -2.28 -10.33
N VAL A 88 -13.51 -2.93 -9.33
CA VAL A 88 -12.05 -3.00 -9.14
C VAL A 88 -11.56 -4.43 -9.06
N TYR A 89 -10.29 -4.62 -9.40
CA TYR A 89 -9.56 -5.88 -9.24
C TYR A 89 -8.26 -5.64 -8.47
N VAL A 90 -7.66 -6.71 -7.93
CA VAL A 90 -6.36 -6.64 -7.26
C VAL A 90 -5.27 -6.53 -8.32
N HIS A 91 -4.63 -5.36 -8.44
CA HIS A 91 -3.46 -5.19 -9.30
C HIS A 91 -2.18 -5.70 -8.61
N GLN A 92 -2.00 -5.39 -7.34
CA GLN A 92 -0.86 -5.87 -6.54
C GLN A 92 -1.28 -6.05 -5.08
N PHE A 93 -0.72 -7.06 -4.42
CA PHE A 93 -0.87 -7.25 -2.99
C PHE A 93 0.49 -7.60 -2.37
N LYS A 94 0.94 -6.81 -1.40
CA LYS A 94 2.24 -7.01 -0.76
C LYS A 94 2.23 -6.66 0.72
N LEU A 95 3.07 -7.32 1.50
CA LEU A 95 3.40 -6.97 2.87
C LEU A 95 4.82 -6.41 2.89
N ASN A 96 5.00 -5.16 3.30
CA ASN A 96 6.32 -4.58 3.52
C ASN A 96 6.67 -4.61 5.00
N ALA A 97 7.82 -5.18 5.30
CA ALA A 97 8.40 -5.22 6.64
C ALA A 97 9.63 -4.31 6.70
N LYS A 98 9.67 -3.46 7.71
CA LYS A 98 10.88 -2.75 8.14
C LYS A 98 11.28 -3.30 9.50
N ALA A 99 12.21 -4.26 9.51
CA ALA A 99 12.74 -4.81 10.74
C ALA A 99 13.45 -3.73 11.58
N ALA A 100 13.51 -3.95 12.89
CA ALA A 100 14.23 -3.07 13.78
C ALA A 100 15.71 -2.97 13.35
N PHE A 101 16.23 -1.75 13.17
CA PHE A 101 17.60 -1.42 12.76
C PHE A 101 18.02 -1.90 11.35
N GLU A 102 17.14 -2.55 10.58
CA GLU A 102 17.52 -3.22 9.32
C GLU A 102 16.64 -2.86 8.11
N GLY A 103 15.54 -2.18 8.30
CA GLY A 103 14.63 -1.82 7.22
C GLY A 103 15.25 -0.76 6.30
N ASP A 104 15.57 -1.13 5.04
CA ASP A 104 16.21 -0.23 4.06
C ASP A 104 15.24 0.79 3.46
N VAL A 105 15.80 1.77 2.76
CA VAL A 105 15.07 2.86 2.11
C VAL A 105 14.22 2.37 0.92
N TRP A 106 13.07 3.02 0.74
CA TRP A 106 12.37 3.10 -0.53
C TRP A 106 12.51 4.53 -1.06
N GLN A 107 13.23 4.69 -2.16
CA GLN A 107 13.51 6.00 -2.78
C GLN A 107 12.23 6.65 -3.31
N TRP A 108 12.27 7.96 -3.55
CA TRP A 108 11.16 8.72 -4.12
C TRP A 108 10.74 8.19 -5.48
N HIS A 109 9.47 7.85 -5.64
CA HIS A 109 8.90 7.29 -6.87
C HIS A 109 7.41 7.53 -6.98
N GLN A 110 6.88 7.26 -8.16
CA GLN A 110 5.45 7.08 -8.44
C GLN A 110 5.24 5.62 -8.86
N ASP A 111 4.28 4.94 -8.25
CA ASP A 111 3.95 3.58 -8.64
C ASP A 111 3.38 3.51 -10.07
N PHE A 112 2.49 4.45 -10.42
CA PHE A 112 1.85 4.47 -11.75
C PHE A 112 2.87 4.58 -12.87
N GLY A 113 3.96 5.30 -12.71
CA GLY A 113 5.01 5.40 -13.72
C GLY A 113 5.58 4.04 -14.12
N ALA A 114 5.83 3.16 -13.15
CA ALA A 114 6.25 1.78 -13.38
C ALA A 114 5.11 0.94 -13.99
N TRP A 115 3.90 1.03 -13.45
CA TRP A 115 2.75 0.27 -13.98
C TRP A 115 2.41 0.62 -15.42
N GLN A 116 2.52 1.89 -15.80
CA GLN A 116 2.29 2.32 -17.18
C GLN A 116 3.35 1.75 -18.14
N ARG A 117 4.64 1.83 -17.77
CA ARG A 117 5.73 1.37 -18.62
C ARG A 117 5.81 -0.14 -18.73
N ASP A 118 5.75 -0.81 -17.56
CA ASP A 118 6.04 -2.25 -17.45
C ASP A 118 4.78 -3.10 -17.64
N ASP A 119 3.65 -2.66 -17.12
CA ASP A 119 2.40 -3.42 -17.17
C ASP A 119 1.42 -2.91 -18.24
N GLY A 120 1.69 -1.73 -18.82
CA GLY A 120 0.80 -1.11 -19.79
C GLY A 120 -0.53 -0.66 -19.18
N MET A 121 -0.52 -0.17 -17.91
CA MET A 121 -1.69 0.43 -17.28
C MET A 121 -2.05 1.73 -18.02
N PRO A 122 -3.28 1.85 -18.58
CA PRO A 122 -3.60 2.97 -19.48
C PRO A 122 -3.64 4.33 -18.78
N GLN A 123 -4.21 4.39 -17.56
CA GLN A 123 -4.44 5.63 -16.84
C GLN A 123 -4.13 5.46 -15.34
N PRO A 124 -3.83 6.55 -14.61
CA PRO A 124 -3.54 6.50 -13.18
C PRO A 124 -4.82 6.32 -12.33
N ARG A 125 -5.65 5.33 -12.67
CA ARG A 125 -6.92 5.02 -11.98
C ARG A 125 -6.76 3.86 -11.01
N ALA A 126 -5.68 3.90 -10.22
CA ALA A 126 -5.39 2.91 -9.20
C ALA A 126 -5.15 3.58 -7.84
N VAL A 127 -5.54 2.91 -6.77
CA VAL A 127 -5.36 3.36 -5.38
C VAL A 127 -4.53 2.33 -4.63
N ASN A 128 -3.54 2.80 -3.92
CA ASN A 128 -2.82 2.04 -2.91
C ASN A 128 -3.53 2.18 -1.56
N ILE A 129 -3.73 1.06 -0.90
CA ILE A 129 -4.33 0.94 0.42
C ILE A 129 -3.25 0.38 1.34
N ALA A 130 -2.79 1.16 2.31
CA ALA A 130 -1.82 0.74 3.30
C ALA A 130 -2.51 0.44 4.63
N VAL A 131 -2.53 -0.83 5.04
CA VAL A 131 -3.08 -1.28 6.33
C VAL A 131 -1.95 -1.43 7.34
N PHE A 132 -1.98 -0.65 8.40
CA PHE A 132 -0.95 -0.64 9.44
C PHE A 132 -1.14 -1.85 10.37
N LEU A 133 -0.23 -2.80 10.31
CA LEU A 133 -0.23 -3.92 11.25
C LEU A 133 0.49 -3.56 12.55
N ASP A 134 1.55 -2.76 12.48
CA ASP A 134 2.24 -2.18 13.62
C ASP A 134 1.95 -0.68 13.72
N GLU A 135 2.27 -0.06 14.84
CA GLU A 135 2.21 1.38 14.97
C GLU A 135 3.20 2.03 14.00
N VAL A 136 2.70 2.92 13.15
CA VAL A 136 3.53 3.74 12.27
C VAL A 136 3.82 5.05 12.97
N MET A 137 5.09 5.27 13.28
CA MET A 137 5.61 6.44 13.98
C MET A 137 6.48 7.28 13.05
N PRO A 138 6.74 8.57 13.35
CA PRO A 138 7.62 9.40 12.54
C PRO A 138 9.06 8.86 12.40
N ILE A 139 9.48 7.95 13.29
CA ILE A 139 10.86 7.48 13.44
C ILE A 139 11.11 6.06 12.95
N ASN A 140 10.08 5.24 12.67
CA ASN A 140 10.26 3.83 12.28
C ASN A 140 10.07 3.56 10.79
N GLY A 141 10.44 4.54 9.97
CA GLY A 141 10.40 4.45 8.51
C GLY A 141 8.99 4.59 7.92
N PRO A 142 8.19 5.61 8.29
CA PRO A 142 6.87 5.83 7.72
C PRO A 142 6.93 6.08 6.22
N LEU A 143 5.77 6.00 5.55
CA LEU A 143 5.66 6.61 4.23
C LEU A 143 5.82 8.13 4.35
N LEU A 144 6.57 8.69 3.41
CA LEU A 144 6.63 10.11 3.14
C LEU A 144 5.86 10.36 1.85
N LEU A 145 4.93 11.30 1.86
CA LEU A 145 4.10 11.66 0.72
C LEU A 145 4.36 13.11 0.36
N ILE A 146 4.37 13.42 -0.95
CA ILE A 146 4.32 14.80 -1.42
C ILE A 146 2.86 15.09 -1.82
N PRO A 147 2.07 15.82 -1.01
CA PRO A 147 0.68 16.15 -1.30
C PRO A 147 0.54 16.79 -2.68
N LYS A 148 -0.62 16.62 -3.33
CA LYS A 148 -0.95 17.20 -4.63
C LYS A 148 -0.14 16.67 -5.83
N SER A 149 0.97 15.98 -5.61
CA SER A 149 1.85 15.46 -6.67
C SER A 149 1.17 14.42 -7.58
N HIS A 150 0.05 13.82 -7.15
CA HIS A 150 -0.74 12.90 -7.98
C HIS A 150 -1.36 13.58 -9.21
N ARG A 151 -1.51 14.91 -9.20
CA ARG A 151 -2.03 15.72 -10.32
C ARG A 151 -0.97 15.97 -11.40
N ALA A 152 0.30 15.82 -11.06
CA ALA A 152 1.39 15.95 -12.02
C ALA A 152 1.38 14.75 -12.98
N ARG A 153 1.22 15.03 -14.27
CA ARG A 153 1.36 14.01 -15.33
C ARG A 153 2.80 14.00 -15.83
N ASN A 154 3.33 12.82 -16.16
CA ASN A 154 4.64 12.66 -16.77
C ASN A 154 5.74 13.42 -16.01
N ILE A 155 6.01 13.00 -14.76
CA ILE A 155 7.11 13.58 -14.00
C ILE A 155 8.43 13.21 -14.68
N ASP A 156 9.11 14.22 -15.21
CA ASP A 156 10.48 14.10 -15.70
C ASP A 156 11.45 13.86 -14.52
N GLY A 157 12.66 13.39 -14.83
CA GLY A 157 13.70 13.14 -13.81
C GLY A 157 13.67 11.73 -13.23
N THR A 158 12.95 10.81 -13.87
CA THR A 158 12.96 9.40 -13.49
C THR A 158 14.25 8.73 -13.94
N THR A 159 14.92 8.03 -13.02
CA THR A 159 16.09 7.20 -13.34
C THR A 159 15.70 5.98 -14.18
N ALA A 160 16.71 5.33 -14.77
CA ALA A 160 16.49 4.12 -15.56
C ALA A 160 16.07 2.93 -14.69
N TYR A 161 15.37 1.98 -15.34
CA TYR A 161 15.10 0.65 -14.78
C TYR A 161 16.34 0.08 -14.05
N PRO A 162 16.20 -0.63 -12.91
CA PRO A 162 14.93 -1.18 -12.39
C PRO A 162 14.23 -0.31 -11.33
N LEU A 163 14.78 0.79 -10.91
CA LEU A 163 14.30 1.47 -9.70
C LEU A 163 13.26 2.56 -9.97
N TRP A 164 13.21 3.11 -11.19
CA TRP A 164 12.27 4.20 -11.55
C TRP A 164 12.11 5.26 -10.45
N THR A 165 13.24 5.70 -9.89
CA THR A 165 13.29 6.71 -8.84
C THR A 165 13.39 8.10 -9.42
N LEU A 166 12.87 9.08 -8.72
CA LEU A 166 12.99 10.49 -9.09
C LEU A 166 14.34 11.04 -8.64
N ASP A 167 14.90 11.96 -9.46
CA ASP A 167 16.09 12.71 -9.06
C ASP A 167 15.78 13.77 -7.99
N LYS A 168 16.82 14.25 -7.33
CA LYS A 168 16.68 15.19 -6.20
C LYS A 168 16.13 16.55 -6.63
N GLU A 169 16.43 17.00 -7.83
CA GLU A 169 15.97 18.27 -8.40
C GLU A 169 14.47 18.23 -8.61
N THR A 170 13.96 17.15 -9.18
CA THR A 170 12.52 16.91 -9.37
C THR A 170 11.80 16.80 -8.04
N VAL A 171 12.34 16.04 -7.07
CA VAL A 171 11.75 15.92 -5.73
C VAL A 171 11.70 17.29 -5.04
N THR A 172 12.80 18.06 -5.09
CA THR A 172 12.85 19.39 -4.48
C THR A 172 11.77 20.31 -5.05
N ARG A 173 11.64 20.36 -6.38
CA ARG A 173 10.59 21.16 -7.04
C ARG A 173 9.19 20.75 -6.57
N LEU A 174 8.90 19.45 -6.58
CA LEU A 174 7.57 18.95 -6.17
C LEU A 174 7.26 19.26 -4.69
N VAL A 175 8.28 19.21 -3.82
CA VAL A 175 8.13 19.59 -2.41
C VAL A 175 7.80 21.09 -2.29
N LEU A 176 8.55 21.96 -2.98
CA LEU A 176 8.30 23.40 -2.99
C LEU A 176 6.92 23.73 -3.57
N ASP A 177 6.49 23.06 -4.64
CA ASP A 177 5.18 23.26 -5.25
C ASP A 177 4.02 22.78 -4.32
N ALA A 178 4.30 21.86 -3.41
CA ALA A 178 3.34 21.31 -2.45
C ALA A 178 3.31 22.09 -1.12
N GLU A 179 4.30 22.95 -0.87
CA GLU A 179 4.35 23.76 0.36
C GLU A 179 3.06 24.54 0.56
N GLY A 180 2.45 24.35 1.73
CA GLY A 180 1.31 25.13 2.18
C GLY A 180 1.76 26.29 3.07
N GLU A 181 0.82 26.87 3.82
CA GLU A 181 1.10 27.93 4.79
C GLU A 181 2.11 27.51 5.87
N ASP A 182 2.21 26.21 6.16
CA ASP A 182 3.15 25.63 7.14
C ASP A 182 4.58 25.46 6.59
N GLY A 183 4.83 25.73 5.31
CA GLY A 183 6.15 25.65 4.68
C GLY A 183 6.72 24.22 4.61
N ILE A 184 5.90 23.18 4.72
CA ILE A 184 6.32 21.77 4.67
C ILE A 184 5.57 21.04 3.54
N GLY A 185 6.28 20.81 2.42
CA GLY A 185 5.72 20.11 1.26
C GLY A 185 5.78 18.57 1.35
N VAL A 186 6.08 18.00 2.52
CA VAL A 186 6.14 16.55 2.77
C VAL A 186 5.35 16.21 4.02
N VAL A 187 4.51 15.17 3.92
CA VAL A 187 3.78 14.63 5.07
C VAL A 187 4.17 13.19 5.35
N ALA A 188 4.13 12.80 6.62
CA ALA A 188 4.36 11.43 7.06
C ALA A 188 3.11 10.91 7.80
N PRO A 189 2.15 10.28 7.14
CA PRO A 189 0.98 9.72 7.81
C PRO A 189 1.39 8.67 8.84
N THR A 190 1.00 8.89 10.07
CA THR A 190 1.26 8.00 11.22
C THR A 190 -0.06 7.45 11.77
N GLY A 191 0.02 6.43 12.59
CA GLY A 191 -1.19 5.89 13.23
C GLY A 191 -0.97 4.59 13.98
N LYS A 192 -1.95 4.27 14.80
CA LYS A 192 -2.01 3.01 15.54
C LYS A 192 -2.31 1.84 14.60
N PRO A 193 -2.02 0.60 15.02
CA PRO A 193 -2.42 -0.60 14.29
C PRO A 193 -3.91 -0.58 13.95
N GLY A 194 -4.28 -1.08 12.77
CA GLY A 194 -5.65 -1.02 12.26
C GLY A 194 -6.02 0.28 11.53
N THR A 195 -5.10 1.27 11.50
CA THR A 195 -5.24 2.44 10.63
C THR A 195 -5.08 2.04 9.17
N VAL A 196 -5.84 2.67 8.28
CA VAL A 196 -5.72 2.51 6.82
C VAL A 196 -5.39 3.87 6.20
N LEU A 197 -4.38 3.89 5.36
CA LEU A 197 -4.03 5.02 4.50
C LEU A 197 -4.38 4.66 3.06
N LEU A 198 -5.23 5.47 2.43
CA LEU A 198 -5.51 5.41 0.99
C LEU A 198 -4.66 6.47 0.30
N PHE A 199 -3.96 6.10 -0.77
CA PHE A 199 -3.22 7.08 -1.57
C PHE A 199 -3.24 6.73 -3.06
N HIS A 200 -3.27 7.77 -3.87
CA HIS A 200 -3.38 7.67 -5.32
C HIS A 200 -2.13 7.01 -5.93
N GLY A 201 -2.30 6.11 -6.91
CA GLY A 201 -1.18 5.41 -7.54
C GLY A 201 -0.14 6.32 -8.21
N ASN A 202 -0.53 7.56 -8.51
CA ASN A 202 0.36 8.60 -9.06
C ASN A 202 0.96 9.52 -7.99
N LEU A 203 0.65 9.34 -6.70
CA LEU A 203 1.21 10.18 -5.64
C LEU A 203 2.68 9.84 -5.43
N VAL A 204 3.54 10.87 -5.43
CA VAL A 204 4.98 10.71 -5.17
C VAL A 204 5.19 10.37 -3.70
N HIS A 205 5.92 9.29 -3.47
CA HIS A 205 6.15 8.80 -2.12
C HIS A 205 7.51 8.12 -1.96
N ALA A 206 7.93 8.01 -0.72
CA ALA A 206 9.17 7.34 -0.30
C ALA A 206 8.98 6.72 1.08
N ALA A 207 9.98 5.99 1.58
CA ALA A 207 10.04 5.60 2.98
C ALA A 207 11.50 5.55 3.44
N PRO A 208 11.90 6.30 4.49
CA PRO A 208 13.25 6.29 5.03
C PRO A 208 13.57 4.91 5.65
N PRO A 209 14.85 4.60 5.90
CA PRO A 209 15.21 3.37 6.61
C PRO A 209 14.67 3.37 8.04
N ASN A 210 14.57 2.19 8.64
CA ASN A 210 14.26 2.07 10.06
C ASN A 210 15.54 1.82 10.87
N ILE A 211 15.99 2.84 11.57
CA ILE A 211 17.16 2.82 12.47
C ILE A 211 16.76 2.73 13.95
N THR A 212 15.55 2.30 14.23
CA THR A 212 14.99 2.24 15.59
C THR A 212 14.71 0.79 16.02
N PRO A 213 14.52 0.52 17.33
CA PRO A 213 14.12 -0.80 17.82
C PRO A 213 12.65 -1.15 17.53
N TYR A 214 11.90 -0.28 16.87
CA TYR A 214 10.45 -0.44 16.61
C TYR A 214 10.21 -0.95 15.19
N PRO A 215 9.93 -2.25 14.98
CA PRO A 215 9.64 -2.77 13.65
C PRO A 215 8.32 -2.22 13.12
N ARG A 216 8.18 -2.19 11.79
CA ARG A 216 6.96 -1.73 11.12
C ARG A 216 6.56 -2.68 9.99
N LYS A 217 5.38 -3.28 10.12
CA LYS A 217 4.74 -4.08 9.08
C LYS A 217 3.50 -3.36 8.54
N VAL A 218 3.43 -3.19 7.24
CA VAL A 218 2.30 -2.57 6.54
C VAL A 218 1.93 -3.44 5.34
N VAL A 219 0.65 -3.79 5.24
CA VAL A 219 0.10 -4.44 4.05
C VAL A 219 -0.29 -3.38 3.03
N TYR A 220 0.10 -3.58 1.78
CA TYR A 220 -0.31 -2.76 0.65
C TYR A 220 -1.17 -3.56 -0.30
N LEU A 221 -2.38 -3.11 -0.50
CA LEU A 221 -3.31 -3.59 -1.52
C LEU A 221 -3.47 -2.49 -2.57
N THR A 222 -3.09 -2.78 -3.79
CA THR A 222 -3.34 -1.89 -4.92
C THR A 222 -4.55 -2.37 -5.68
N LEU A 223 -5.57 -1.54 -5.75
CA LEU A 223 -6.77 -1.76 -6.55
C LEU A 223 -6.75 -0.90 -7.80
N ASN A 224 -7.02 -1.51 -8.93
CA ASN A 224 -7.19 -0.84 -10.21
C ASN A 224 -8.61 -1.09 -10.73
N THR A 225 -9.16 -0.15 -11.52
CA THR A 225 -10.48 -0.36 -12.12
C THR A 225 -10.41 -1.40 -13.24
N VAL A 226 -11.46 -2.18 -13.40
CA VAL A 226 -11.52 -3.25 -14.43
C VAL A 226 -11.42 -2.66 -15.85
N ALA A 227 -12.00 -1.49 -16.08
CA ALA A 227 -11.89 -0.80 -17.37
C ALA A 227 -10.45 -0.29 -17.66
N ASN A 228 -9.61 -0.12 -16.62
CA ASN A 228 -8.22 0.31 -16.72
C ASN A 228 -7.21 -0.84 -16.60
N ARG A 229 -7.63 -2.07 -16.91
CA ARG A 229 -6.77 -3.26 -16.80
C ARG A 229 -5.46 -3.10 -17.55
N ILE A 230 -4.41 -3.70 -17.01
CA ILE A 230 -3.09 -3.72 -17.65
C ILE A 230 -3.13 -4.47 -18.98
N THR A 231 -2.25 -4.08 -19.91
CA THR A 231 -2.21 -4.62 -21.28
C THR A 231 -0.94 -5.39 -21.60
N LYS A 232 0.02 -5.40 -20.66
CA LYS A 232 1.30 -6.13 -20.79
C LYS A 232 1.45 -7.12 -19.65
N SER A 233 2.15 -8.21 -19.93
CA SER A 233 2.46 -9.31 -18.99
C SER A 233 3.97 -9.50 -18.87
N THR A 234 4.72 -8.40 -18.74
CA THR A 234 6.20 -8.44 -18.74
C THR A 234 6.78 -8.76 -17.36
N ARG A 235 6.05 -8.44 -16.30
CA ARG A 235 6.45 -8.75 -14.93
C ARG A 235 5.84 -10.07 -14.46
N ALA A 236 6.49 -10.70 -13.47
CA ALA A 236 5.94 -11.89 -12.83
C ALA A 236 4.51 -11.62 -12.32
N GLU A 237 3.61 -12.60 -12.48
CA GLU A 237 2.19 -12.46 -12.20
C GLU A 237 1.92 -12.11 -10.71
N TRP A 238 2.81 -12.50 -9.80
CA TRP A 238 2.72 -12.11 -8.38
C TRP A 238 3.14 -10.65 -8.12
N LEU A 239 3.77 -9.95 -9.09
CA LEU A 239 4.06 -8.50 -9.04
C LEU A 239 2.96 -7.66 -9.70
N ALA A 240 2.32 -8.18 -10.74
CA ALA A 240 1.26 -7.51 -11.48
C ALA A 240 0.20 -8.55 -11.85
N HIS A 241 -0.89 -8.59 -11.07
CA HIS A 241 -1.92 -9.61 -11.25
C HIS A 241 -2.70 -9.43 -12.54
N GLN A 242 -2.99 -10.56 -13.20
CA GLN A 242 -3.68 -10.62 -14.48
C GLN A 242 -5.10 -11.21 -14.35
N ASP A 243 -5.57 -11.46 -13.14
CA ASP A 243 -6.97 -11.77 -12.89
C ASP A 243 -7.75 -10.46 -12.75
N PHE A 244 -8.47 -10.10 -13.79
CA PHE A 244 -9.28 -8.88 -13.89
C PHE A 244 -10.72 -9.08 -13.43
N THR A 245 -11.02 -10.20 -12.79
CA THR A 245 -12.35 -10.46 -12.23
C THR A 245 -12.68 -9.40 -11.18
N PRO A 246 -13.85 -8.77 -11.27
CA PRO A 246 -14.30 -7.84 -10.23
C PRO A 246 -14.29 -8.50 -8.85
N ILE A 247 -13.74 -7.79 -7.87
CA ILE A 247 -13.69 -8.30 -6.50
C ILE A 247 -15.11 -8.38 -5.95
N VAL A 248 -15.49 -9.56 -5.46
CA VAL A 248 -16.69 -9.73 -4.65
C VAL A 248 -16.30 -9.59 -3.19
N PRO A 249 -16.77 -8.55 -2.48
CA PRO A 249 -16.46 -8.36 -1.07
C PRO A 249 -16.98 -9.52 -0.21
N VAL A 250 -16.21 -9.85 0.84
CA VAL A 250 -16.67 -10.76 1.90
C VAL A 250 -17.59 -10.01 2.88
N ALA A 251 -18.20 -10.73 3.83
CA ALA A 251 -18.92 -10.10 4.94
C ALA A 251 -17.97 -9.24 5.79
N ASP A 252 -18.47 -8.14 6.35
CA ASP A 252 -17.64 -7.17 7.11
C ASP A 252 -17.01 -7.78 8.39
N ASP A 253 -17.60 -8.83 8.93
CA ASP A 253 -17.11 -9.57 10.09
C ASP A 253 -16.29 -10.82 9.76
N ALA A 254 -16.10 -11.14 8.47
CA ALA A 254 -15.44 -12.39 8.04
C ALA A 254 -14.02 -12.55 8.63
N LEU A 255 -13.25 -11.47 8.71
CA LEU A 255 -11.90 -11.49 9.29
C LEU A 255 -11.95 -11.69 10.82
N ALA A 256 -12.90 -11.05 11.50
CA ALA A 256 -13.11 -11.21 12.93
C ALA A 256 -13.61 -12.63 13.27
N GLU A 257 -14.48 -13.21 12.45
CA GLU A 257 -14.91 -14.60 12.59
C GLU A 257 -13.76 -15.57 12.39
N TYR A 258 -12.96 -15.38 11.37
CA TYR A 258 -11.77 -16.20 11.13
C TYR A 258 -10.79 -16.12 12.32
N ALA A 259 -10.59 -14.95 12.92
CA ALA A 259 -9.78 -14.79 14.12
C ALA A 259 -10.33 -15.56 15.33
N ARG A 260 -11.65 -15.62 15.48
CA ARG A 260 -12.31 -16.40 16.57
C ARG A 260 -12.11 -17.89 16.40
N THR A 261 -12.31 -18.42 15.19
CA THR A 261 -12.15 -19.86 14.90
C THR A 261 -10.71 -20.33 15.11
N ARG A 262 -9.73 -19.53 14.75
CA ARG A 262 -8.30 -19.84 14.96
C ARG A 262 -7.91 -19.86 16.44
N ARG A 263 -8.47 -18.99 17.28
CA ARG A 263 -8.23 -18.99 18.74
C ARG A 263 -8.79 -20.25 19.40
N VAL A 264 -9.95 -20.71 18.97
CA VAL A 264 -10.57 -21.95 19.49
C VAL A 264 -9.75 -23.20 19.11
N ALA A 265 -9.15 -23.21 17.92
CA ALA A 265 -8.32 -24.33 17.47
C ALA A 265 -6.91 -24.37 18.11
N ALA A 266 -6.47 -23.28 18.71
CA ALA A 266 -5.17 -23.17 19.39
C ALA A 266 -5.24 -23.33 20.92
N ALA A 267 -6.46 -23.41 21.48
CA ALA A 267 -6.75 -23.65 22.90
C ALA A 267 -7.10 -25.11 23.16
#